data_d2e14698f565d0aede2f7488c8367750
#
_entry.id   d2e14698f565d0aede2f7488c8367750
#
_cell.length_a   1.000
_cell.length_b   1.000
_cell.length_c   1.000
_cell.angle_alpha   90.00
_cell.angle_beta   90.00
_cell.angle_gamma   90.00
#
_symmetry.space_group_name_H-M   'P 1'
#
loop_
_entity.id
_entity.type
_entity.pdbx_description
1 polymer ?
#
loop_
_entity_poly.entity_id
_entity_poly.type
_entity_poly.pdbx_seq_one_letter_code
_entity_poly.pdbx_strand_id
1 'polypeptide(L)'
;MAASELFNRYIWLVDLIFSSGGITREEISSRWSRSSLNYNNEPEIPERTFHRHKDAIKELFDIDIVCDRSAGKVYKIANSDDIRKGGVRTWLINTFAVNNLINESHQIKQRILFE
;
A
#
# COMPACT_ATOMS: atom_id res chain seq x y z
N MET A 1 0.32 -0.11 -16.22
CA MET A 1 1.06 0.64 -15.18
C MET A 1 2.38 -0.06 -14.91
N ALA A 2 3.49 0.66 -14.89
CA ALA A 2 4.78 0.08 -14.56
C ALA A 2 4.80 -0.33 -13.08
N ALA A 3 5.58 -1.39 -12.76
CA ALA A 3 5.67 -1.91 -11.39
C ALA A 3 6.13 -0.84 -10.39
N SER A 4 7.08 0.02 -10.79
CA SER A 4 7.58 1.10 -9.94
C SER A 4 6.51 2.16 -9.64
N GLU A 5 5.66 2.48 -10.61
CA GLU A 5 4.54 3.41 -10.41
C GLU A 5 3.51 2.84 -9.44
N LEU A 6 3.21 1.56 -9.59
CA LEU A 6 2.27 0.86 -8.73
C LEU A 6 2.78 0.81 -7.29
N PHE A 7 4.05 0.50 -7.10
CA PHE A 7 4.69 0.46 -5.80
C PHE A 7 4.66 1.84 -5.12
N ASN A 8 4.98 2.89 -5.86
CA ASN A 8 4.92 4.27 -5.35
C ASN A 8 3.50 4.66 -4.93
N ARG A 9 2.50 4.20 -5.68
CA ARG A 9 1.09 4.43 -5.32
C ARG A 9 0.74 3.74 -4.01
N TYR A 10 1.20 2.52 -3.79
CA TYR A 10 0.98 1.81 -2.52
C TYR A 10 1.59 2.55 -1.34
N ILE A 11 2.84 3.01 -1.47
CA ILE A 11 3.52 3.76 -0.43
C ILE A 11 2.76 5.06 -0.13
N TRP A 12 2.37 5.77 -1.17
CA TRP A 12 1.59 7.01 -1.05
C TRP A 12 0.29 6.77 -0.28
N LEU A 13 -0.43 5.71 -0.63
CA LEU A 13 -1.71 5.37 -0.02
C LEU A 13 -1.55 5.01 1.46
N VAL A 14 -0.58 4.18 1.79
CA VAL A 14 -0.29 3.79 3.17
C VAL A 14 0.08 5.01 4.01
N ASP A 15 0.99 5.84 3.50
CA ASP A 15 1.43 7.04 4.21
C ASP A 15 0.27 8.00 4.49
N LEU A 16 -0.58 8.19 3.50
CA LEU A 16 -1.76 9.05 3.63
C LEU A 16 -2.73 8.53 4.70
N ILE A 17 -3.08 7.26 4.64
CA ILE A 17 -4.03 6.66 5.58
C ILE A 17 -3.45 6.65 6.99
N PHE A 18 -2.18 6.28 7.11
CA PHE A 18 -1.51 6.22 8.42
C PHE A 18 -1.42 7.61 9.06
N SER A 19 -0.96 8.61 8.31
CA SER A 19 -0.75 9.96 8.85
C SER A 19 -2.07 10.69 9.16
N SER A 20 -3.14 10.35 8.44
CA SER A 20 -4.46 10.95 8.68
C SER A 20 -5.17 10.41 9.92
N GLY A 21 -4.81 9.20 10.36
CA GLY A 21 -5.51 8.51 11.45
C GLY A 21 -6.91 7.99 11.07
N GLY A 22 -7.31 8.18 9.83
CA GLY A 22 -8.60 7.77 9.28
C GLY A 22 -9.05 8.75 8.22
N ILE A 23 -9.44 8.23 7.05
CA ILE A 23 -9.75 9.07 5.89
C ILE A 23 -10.80 8.36 5.02
N THR A 24 -11.70 9.14 4.44
CA THR A 24 -12.71 8.61 3.52
C THR A 24 -12.11 8.32 2.15
N ARG A 25 -12.74 7.43 1.40
CA ARG A 25 -12.32 7.13 0.02
C ARG A 25 -12.41 8.37 -0.87
N GLU A 26 -13.41 9.19 -0.67
CA GLU A 26 -13.62 10.43 -1.41
C GLU A 26 -12.45 11.40 -1.18
N GLU A 27 -12.00 11.54 0.05
CA GLU A 27 -10.85 12.39 0.39
C GLU A 27 -9.55 11.81 -0.18
N ILE A 28 -9.39 10.50 -0.17
CA ILE A 28 -8.24 9.83 -0.79
C ILE A 28 -8.20 10.16 -2.28
N SER A 29 -9.33 10.05 -2.98
CA SER A 29 -9.43 10.36 -4.41
C SER A 29 -9.14 11.83 -4.69
N SER A 30 -9.65 12.72 -3.85
CA SER A 30 -9.39 14.17 -3.97
C SER A 30 -7.90 14.47 -3.86
N ARG A 31 -7.22 13.87 -2.91
CA ARG A 31 -5.77 14.06 -2.74
C ARG A 31 -4.96 13.42 -3.86
N TRP A 32 -5.43 12.27 -4.38
CA TRP A 32 -4.80 11.63 -5.52
C TRP A 32 -4.82 12.52 -6.75
N SER A 33 -5.94 13.20 -7.00
CA SER A 33 -6.08 14.08 -8.14
C SER A 33 -5.06 15.23 -8.15
N ARG A 34 -4.54 15.59 -6.97
CA ARG A 34 -3.55 16.68 -6.79
C ARG A 34 -2.13 16.17 -6.56
N SER A 35 -1.94 14.85 -6.54
CA SER A 35 -0.64 14.25 -6.26
C SER A 35 0.30 14.35 -7.46
N SER A 36 1.58 14.61 -7.20
CA SER A 36 2.61 14.59 -8.23
C SER A 36 2.85 13.19 -8.79
N LEU A 37 2.44 12.14 -8.06
CA LEU A 37 2.54 10.75 -8.53
C LEU A 37 1.42 10.37 -9.51
N ASN A 38 0.43 11.22 -9.67
CA ASN A 38 -0.69 11.00 -10.59
C ASN A 38 -0.30 11.47 -11.99
N TYR A 39 0.53 10.70 -12.68
CA TYR A 39 1.09 11.05 -13.99
C TYR A 39 0.04 11.11 -15.10
N ASN A 40 -1.05 10.39 -14.94
CA ASN A 40 -2.10 10.28 -15.96
C ASN A 40 -3.26 11.25 -15.72
N ASN A 41 -3.14 12.13 -14.72
CA ASN A 41 -4.19 13.09 -14.35
C ASN A 41 -5.55 12.41 -14.11
N GLU A 42 -5.54 11.27 -13.43
CA GLU A 42 -6.76 10.56 -13.08
C GLU A 42 -7.56 11.41 -12.08
N PRO A 43 -8.87 11.63 -12.32
CA PRO A 43 -9.68 12.47 -11.41
C PRO A 43 -9.96 11.79 -10.07
N GLU A 44 -9.91 10.47 -10.04
CA GLU A 44 -10.16 9.69 -8.82
C GLU A 44 -9.46 8.34 -8.90
N ILE A 45 -9.42 7.64 -7.76
CA ILE A 45 -9.09 6.22 -7.72
C ILE A 45 -10.42 5.47 -7.72
N PRO A 46 -10.75 4.71 -8.78
CA PRO A 46 -12.00 3.95 -8.81
C PRO A 46 -12.09 2.98 -7.62
N GLU A 47 -13.29 2.75 -7.13
CA GLU A 47 -13.52 1.89 -5.96
C GLU A 47 -12.88 0.50 -6.13
N ARG A 48 -13.05 -0.10 -7.30
CA ARG A 48 -12.47 -1.41 -7.60
C ARG A 48 -10.95 -1.39 -7.51
N THR A 49 -10.32 -0.35 -8.05
CA THR A 49 -8.87 -0.16 -8.00
C THR A 49 -8.41 0.04 -6.57
N PHE A 50 -9.13 0.84 -5.79
CA PHE A 50 -8.82 1.05 -4.38
C PHE A 50 -8.81 -0.26 -3.60
N HIS A 51 -9.81 -1.11 -3.78
CA HIS A 51 -9.87 -2.40 -3.08
C HIS A 51 -8.76 -3.35 -3.52
N ARG A 52 -8.38 -3.34 -4.79
CA ARG A 52 -7.22 -4.11 -5.28
C ARG A 52 -5.92 -3.63 -4.64
N HIS A 53 -5.75 -2.33 -4.52
CA HIS A 53 -4.57 -1.76 -3.84
C HIS A 53 -4.54 -2.14 -2.36
N LYS A 54 -5.68 -2.08 -1.70
CA LYS A 54 -5.81 -2.46 -0.29
C LYS A 54 -5.38 -3.92 -0.07
N ASP A 55 -5.84 -4.83 -0.92
CA ASP A 55 -5.50 -6.25 -0.84
C ASP A 55 -4.01 -6.49 -1.14
N ALA A 56 -3.46 -5.81 -2.14
CA ALA A 56 -2.05 -5.89 -2.48
C ALA A 56 -1.16 -5.37 -1.36
N ILE A 57 -1.55 -4.28 -0.71
CA ILE A 57 -0.83 -3.69 0.42
C ILE A 57 -0.80 -4.69 1.59
N LYS A 58 -1.91 -5.38 1.85
CA LYS A 58 -1.96 -6.42 2.87
C LYS A 58 -0.98 -7.55 2.57
N GLU A 59 -0.97 -7.99 1.33
CA GLU A 59 -0.10 -9.08 0.90
C GLU A 59 1.38 -8.70 0.91
N LEU A 60 1.73 -7.50 0.42
CA LEU A 60 3.12 -7.06 0.26
C LEU A 60 3.74 -6.55 1.56
N PHE A 61 2.96 -5.84 2.37
CA PHE A 61 3.49 -5.10 3.52
C PHE A 61 2.91 -5.55 4.86
N ASP A 62 1.98 -6.48 4.85
CA ASP A 62 1.26 -6.91 6.06
C ASP A 62 0.61 -5.73 6.79
N ILE A 63 0.06 -4.79 6.02
CA ILE A 63 -0.65 -3.63 6.53
C ILE A 63 -2.14 -3.83 6.27
N ASP A 64 -2.92 -3.82 7.33
CA ASP A 64 -4.35 -4.09 7.29
C ASP A 64 -5.15 -2.79 7.27
N ILE A 65 -5.64 -2.43 6.09
CA ILE A 65 -6.49 -1.26 5.89
C ILE A 65 -7.94 -1.69 6.07
N VAL A 66 -8.60 -1.15 7.08
CA VAL A 66 -9.97 -1.51 7.44
C VAL A 66 -10.90 -0.31 7.30
N CYS A 67 -12.18 -0.59 7.04
CA CYS A 67 -13.21 0.44 6.95
C CYS A 67 -13.99 0.52 8.27
N ASP A 68 -13.96 1.68 8.90
CA ASP A 68 -14.76 1.95 10.10
C ASP A 68 -16.08 2.59 9.69
N ARG A 69 -17.14 1.79 9.66
CA ARG A 69 -18.46 2.25 9.25
C ARG A 69 -19.13 3.11 10.29
N SER A 70 -18.77 2.95 11.57
CA SER A 70 -19.34 3.77 12.66
C SER A 70 -18.89 5.22 12.56
N ALA A 71 -17.75 5.48 11.93
CA ALA A 71 -17.20 6.82 11.74
C ALA A 71 -17.45 7.37 10.32
N GLY A 72 -18.46 6.86 9.60
CA GLY A 72 -18.82 7.34 8.26
C GLY A 72 -18.01 6.74 7.13
N LYS A 73 -17.65 5.46 7.21
CA LYS A 73 -16.85 4.74 6.21
C LYS A 73 -15.45 5.32 6.07
N VAL A 74 -14.80 5.49 7.20
CA VAL A 74 -13.41 5.97 7.25
C VAL A 74 -12.48 4.78 7.18
N TYR A 75 -11.47 4.86 6.31
CA TYR A 75 -10.41 3.85 6.20
C TYR A 75 -9.26 4.21 7.12
N LYS A 76 -8.76 3.21 7.83
CA LYS A 76 -7.64 3.37 8.75
C LYS A 76 -6.82 2.09 8.79
N ILE A 77 -5.64 2.16 9.39
CA ILE A 77 -4.75 1.01 9.52
C ILE A 77 -5.01 0.34 10.86
N ALA A 78 -5.46 -0.94 10.82
CA ALA A 78 -5.82 -1.68 12.03
C ALA A 78 -4.61 -1.99 12.91
N ASN A 79 -3.46 -2.30 12.32
CA ASN A 79 -2.23 -2.64 13.04
C ASN A 79 -1.27 -1.45 13.16
N SER A 80 -1.83 -0.23 13.30
CA SER A 80 -1.03 1.00 13.36
C SER A 80 -0.05 1.06 14.53
N ASP A 81 -0.39 0.45 15.66
CA ASP A 81 0.48 0.46 16.84
C ASP A 81 1.76 -0.32 16.59
N ASP A 82 1.68 -1.46 15.94
CA ASP A 82 2.85 -2.26 15.58
C ASP A 82 3.77 -1.53 14.61
N ILE A 83 3.16 -0.85 13.64
CA ILE A 83 3.90 -0.07 12.64
C ILE A 83 4.57 1.15 13.27
N ARG A 84 3.89 1.81 14.20
CA ARG A 84 4.35 3.05 14.83
C ARG A 84 5.67 2.88 15.58
N LYS A 85 5.93 1.71 16.16
CA LYS A 85 7.12 1.43 16.95
C LYS A 85 8.42 1.63 16.17
N GLY A 86 8.42 1.34 14.87
CA GLY A 86 9.60 1.51 14.02
C GLY A 86 9.44 2.56 12.93
N GLY A 87 8.27 3.21 12.85
CA GLY A 87 7.91 4.13 11.78
C GLY A 87 7.43 3.44 10.52
N VAL A 88 6.48 4.08 9.83
CA VAL A 88 5.85 3.53 8.61
C VAL A 88 6.87 3.24 7.52
N ARG A 89 7.77 4.18 7.29
CA ARG A 89 8.77 4.02 6.22
C ARG A 89 9.67 2.81 6.48
N THR A 90 10.10 2.65 7.72
CA THR A 90 10.92 1.50 8.13
C THR A 90 10.15 0.19 7.96
N TRP A 91 8.87 0.17 8.35
CA TRP A 91 8.01 -1.00 8.17
C TRP A 91 7.91 -1.40 6.70
N LEU A 92 7.62 -0.43 5.83
CA LEU A 92 7.47 -0.67 4.40
C LEU A 92 8.75 -1.23 3.77
N ILE A 93 9.89 -0.61 4.08
CA ILE A 93 11.18 -1.02 3.56
C ILE A 93 11.54 -2.42 4.03
N ASN A 94 11.42 -2.69 5.32
CA ASN A 94 11.80 -3.97 5.90
C ASN A 94 10.90 -5.11 5.39
N THR A 95 9.60 -4.89 5.37
CA THR A 95 8.65 -5.90 4.92
C THR A 95 8.83 -6.22 3.44
N PHE A 96 8.99 -5.19 2.62
CA PHE A 96 9.24 -5.36 1.18
C PHE A 96 10.57 -6.08 0.93
N ALA A 97 11.62 -5.70 1.64
CA ALA A 97 12.94 -6.32 1.50
C ALA A 97 12.90 -7.82 1.84
N VAL A 98 12.21 -8.19 2.92
CA VAL A 98 12.04 -9.60 3.30
C VAL A 98 11.30 -10.38 2.23
N ASN A 99 10.17 -9.85 1.73
CA ASN A 99 9.39 -10.51 0.68
C ASN A 99 10.19 -10.66 -0.60
N ASN A 100 10.98 -9.64 -0.96
CA ASN A 100 11.81 -9.66 -2.15
C ASN A 100 12.94 -10.71 -2.02
N LEU A 101 13.55 -10.83 -0.86
CA LEU A 101 14.57 -11.85 -0.60
C LEU A 101 14.01 -13.26 -0.72
N ILE A 102 12.81 -13.50 -0.21
CA ILE A 102 12.13 -14.79 -0.35
C ILE A 102 11.90 -15.12 -1.82
N ASN A 103 11.41 -14.17 -2.60
CA ASN A 103 11.17 -14.35 -4.02
C ASN A 103 12.46 -14.62 -4.79
N GLU A 104 13.53 -13.89 -4.51
CA GLU A 104 14.82 -14.12 -5.12
C GLU A 104 15.39 -15.51 -4.80
N SER A 105 15.25 -15.94 -3.55
CA SER A 105 15.68 -17.28 -3.14
C SER A 105 14.94 -18.36 -3.91
N HIS A 106 13.64 -18.21 -4.12
CA HIS A 106 12.86 -19.13 -4.94
C HIS A 106 13.34 -19.15 -6.39
N GLN A 107 13.61 -18.01 -6.98
CA GLN A 107 14.09 -17.91 -8.36
C GLN A 107 15.46 -18.57 -8.52
N ILE A 108 16.36 -18.35 -7.59
CA ILE A 108 17.69 -18.97 -7.59
C ILE A 108 17.58 -20.49 -7.50
N LYS A 109 16.75 -21.00 -6.60
CA LYS A 109 16.52 -22.44 -6.48
C LYS A 109 15.97 -23.04 -7.76
N GLN A 110 15.03 -22.38 -8.40
CA GLN A 110 14.47 -22.84 -9.66
C GLN A 110 15.52 -22.87 -10.78
N ARG A 111 16.37 -21.87 -10.86
CA ARG A 111 17.45 -21.81 -11.84
C ARG A 111 18.44 -22.97 -11.65
N ILE A 112 18.83 -23.24 -10.42
CA ILE A 112 19.74 -24.33 -10.11
C ILE A 112 19.14 -25.69 -10.50
N LEU A 113 17.84 -25.87 -10.31
CA LEU A 113 17.15 -27.12 -10.61
C LEU A 113 16.97 -27.34 -12.12
N PHE A 114 16.85 -26.29 -12.91
CA PHE A 114 16.51 -26.40 -14.33
C PHE A 114 17.66 -26.02 -15.29
N GLU A 115 18.78 -25.64 -14.76
CA GLU A 115 20.01 -25.49 -15.52
C GLU A 115 20.83 -26.78 -15.47
#